data_33806ad625216e374fb64192f5bd9b9b
#
_entry.id   33806ad625216e374fb64192f5bd9b9b
#
_cell.length_a   1.000
_cell.length_b   1.000
_cell.length_c   1.000
_cell.angle_alpha   90.00
_cell.angle_beta   90.00
_cell.angle_gamma   90.00
#
_symmetry.space_group_name_H-M   'P 1'
#
loop_
_entity.id
_entity.type
_entity.pdbx_description
1 polymer ?
#
loop_
_entity_poly.entity_id
_entity_poly.type
_entity_poly.pdbx_seq_one_letter_code
_entity_poly.pdbx_strand_id
1 'polypeptide(L)'
;MRHLSRRQFLAGAAATGAGLAISFRVPQAGAEDAAAAINPFNGYVAITPDNKVTILSAHMDMGQGCYHGIATLVAEELEADWSQLVVEGGAGNPKLYGNLIAGGQFQLTGGSSAMFSSFDRYRK
;
A
#
# COMPACT_ATOMS: atom_id res chain seq x y z
N MET A 1 -20.14 17.76 39.53
CA MET A 1 -19.93 17.32 38.12
C MET A 1 -20.80 16.10 37.88
N ARG A 2 -21.76 16.17 36.95
CA ARG A 2 -22.64 15.02 36.64
C ARG A 2 -21.88 14.08 35.73
N HIS A 3 -21.59 12.88 36.19
CA HIS A 3 -21.01 11.82 35.38
C HIS A 3 -22.08 11.29 34.40
N LEU A 4 -21.88 11.57 33.11
CA LEU A 4 -22.69 10.98 32.07
C LEU A 4 -22.34 9.48 31.97
N SER A 5 -23.35 8.63 32.06
CA SER A 5 -23.19 7.19 31.86
C SER A 5 -22.98 6.90 30.36
N ARG A 6 -22.26 5.82 30.04
CA ARG A 6 -22.03 5.36 28.64
C ARG A 6 -23.34 5.22 27.87
N ARG A 7 -24.41 4.81 28.54
CA ARG A 7 -25.76 4.64 27.97
C ARG A 7 -26.40 5.99 27.63
N GLN A 8 -26.21 7.01 28.47
CA GLN A 8 -26.69 8.37 28.22
C GLN A 8 -25.94 9.05 27.07
N PHE A 9 -24.65 8.75 26.93
CA PHE A 9 -23.83 9.21 25.80
C PHE A 9 -24.31 8.59 24.49
N LEU A 10 -24.54 7.29 24.45
CA LEU A 10 -25.02 6.59 23.25
C LEU A 10 -26.45 6.99 22.88
N ALA A 11 -27.34 7.19 23.86
CA ALA A 11 -28.71 7.65 23.61
C ALA A 11 -28.74 9.09 23.09
N GLY A 12 -27.84 9.97 23.56
CA GLY A 12 -27.70 11.34 23.07
C GLY A 12 -27.18 11.39 21.63
N ALA A 13 -26.25 10.54 21.28
CA ALA A 13 -25.71 10.42 19.92
C ALA A 13 -26.75 9.89 18.92
N ALA A 14 -27.66 9.01 19.35
CA ALA A 14 -28.74 8.51 18.51
C ALA A 14 -29.87 9.51 18.29
N ALA A 15 -30.13 10.37 19.28
CA ALA A 15 -31.24 11.35 19.24
C ALA A 15 -30.96 12.57 18.37
N THR A 16 -29.69 12.88 18.08
CA THR A 16 -29.32 14.06 17.29
C THR A 16 -29.23 13.78 15.78
N GLY A 17 -29.48 12.57 15.32
CA GLY A 17 -29.37 12.23 13.89
C GLY A 17 -27.99 12.51 13.26
N ALA A 18 -27.11 13.10 14.06
CA ALA A 18 -25.71 13.25 13.73
C ALA A 18 -24.99 11.99 14.18
N GLY A 19 -25.13 10.94 13.40
CA GLY A 19 -24.15 9.88 13.48
C GLY A 19 -22.79 10.56 13.41
N LEU A 20 -21.90 10.27 14.35
CA LEU A 20 -20.51 10.62 14.28
C LEU A 20 -19.96 9.88 13.05
N ALA A 21 -20.26 10.41 11.86
CA ALA A 21 -19.55 10.07 10.66
C ALA A 21 -18.15 10.66 10.88
N ILE A 22 -17.29 9.90 11.56
CA ILE A 22 -15.86 10.01 11.39
C ILE A 22 -15.63 9.57 9.94
N SER A 23 -15.99 10.45 9.02
CA SER A 23 -15.47 10.35 7.67
C SER A 23 -13.99 10.59 7.83
N PHE A 24 -13.23 9.51 7.93
CA PHE A 24 -11.86 9.54 7.50
C PHE A 24 -11.93 9.92 6.02
N ARG A 25 -11.98 11.20 5.78
CA ARG A 25 -11.62 11.73 4.50
C ARG A 25 -10.11 11.47 4.43
N VAL A 26 -9.74 10.24 4.13
CA VAL A 26 -8.47 9.98 3.49
C VAL A 26 -8.55 10.93 2.30
N PRO A 27 -7.73 11.99 2.23
CA PRO A 27 -7.63 12.70 0.99
C PRO A 27 -7.25 11.60 0.00
N GLN A 28 -8.19 11.27 -0.86
CA GLN A 28 -7.92 10.51 -2.06
C GLN A 28 -7.22 11.54 -2.94
N ALA A 29 -6.05 11.97 -2.42
CA ALA A 29 -5.13 12.80 -3.13
C ALA A 29 -4.65 11.91 -4.26
N GLY A 30 -5.38 12.06 -5.38
CA GLY A 30 -4.78 11.79 -6.65
C GLY A 30 -4.13 10.43 -6.88
N ALA A 31 -4.64 9.35 -6.28
CA ALA A 31 -4.21 8.03 -6.73
C ALA A 31 -4.58 7.82 -8.22
N GLU A 32 -5.63 8.49 -8.69
CA GLU A 32 -5.96 8.51 -10.12
C GLU A 32 -5.09 9.49 -10.90
N ASP A 33 -4.78 10.66 -10.34
CA ASP A 33 -3.92 11.64 -11.02
C ASP A 33 -2.43 11.26 -10.94
N ALA A 34 -2.00 10.64 -9.87
CA ALA A 34 -0.67 10.05 -9.79
C ALA A 34 -0.53 8.84 -10.73
N ALA A 35 -1.56 8.00 -10.83
CA ALA A 35 -1.57 6.88 -11.77
C ALA A 35 -1.59 7.34 -13.24
N ALA A 36 -2.15 8.50 -13.54
CA ALA A 36 -2.14 9.07 -14.90
C ALA A 36 -0.79 9.71 -15.28
N ALA A 37 0.01 10.13 -14.29
CA ALA A 37 1.34 10.71 -14.50
C ALA A 37 2.46 9.65 -14.48
N ILE A 38 2.16 8.46 -13.99
CA ILE A 38 3.09 7.35 -13.89
C ILE A 38 2.95 6.55 -15.18
N ASN A 39 3.96 6.61 -16.03
CA ASN A 39 4.08 5.68 -17.14
C ASN A 39 4.41 4.31 -16.53
N PRO A 40 3.45 3.38 -16.38
CA PRO A 40 3.74 2.12 -15.72
C PRO A 40 4.57 1.30 -16.67
N PHE A 41 5.86 1.21 -16.41
CA PHE A 41 6.73 0.24 -17.08
C PHE A 41 6.13 -1.16 -16.95
N ASN A 42 5.59 -1.40 -15.78
CA ASN A 42 4.74 -2.55 -15.46
C ASN A 42 3.88 -2.15 -14.24
N GLY A 43 3.00 -3.00 -13.77
CA GLY A 43 2.15 -2.72 -12.61
C GLY A 43 2.90 -2.61 -11.26
N TYR A 44 4.23 -2.61 -11.24
CA TYR A 44 5.05 -2.67 -10.04
C TYR A 44 6.04 -1.52 -9.90
N VAL A 45 6.48 -0.94 -11.01
CA VAL A 45 7.50 0.12 -11.01
C VAL A 45 7.05 1.28 -11.87
N ALA A 46 7.19 2.47 -11.35
CA ALA A 46 6.92 3.70 -12.05
C ALA A 46 8.11 4.64 -11.92
N ILE A 47 8.52 5.25 -13.02
CA ILE A 47 9.63 6.19 -13.08
C ILE A 47 9.12 7.52 -13.57
N THR A 48 9.37 8.57 -12.80
CA THR A 48 8.99 9.93 -13.15
C THR A 48 10.12 10.69 -13.84
N PRO A 49 9.84 11.77 -14.59
CA PRO A 49 10.87 12.55 -15.29
C PRO A 49 11.93 13.18 -14.39
N ASP A 50 11.66 13.32 -13.10
CA ASP A 50 12.57 13.80 -12.07
C ASP A 50 13.42 12.67 -11.47
N ASN A 51 13.49 11.52 -12.14
CA ASN A 51 14.25 10.33 -11.73
C ASN A 51 13.82 9.71 -10.40
N LYS A 52 12.58 9.91 -10.00
CA LYS A 52 12.00 9.21 -8.85
C LYS A 52 11.44 7.87 -9.29
N VAL A 53 11.82 6.81 -8.60
CA VAL A 53 11.37 5.44 -8.82
C VAL A 53 10.40 5.05 -7.73
N THR A 54 9.13 4.90 -8.07
CA THR A 54 8.10 4.41 -7.15
C THR A 54 7.87 2.92 -7.39
N ILE A 55 7.99 2.15 -6.34
CA ILE A 55 7.82 0.69 -6.35
C ILE A 55 6.51 0.36 -5.65
N LEU A 56 5.59 -0.30 -6.35
CA LEU A 56 4.32 -0.75 -5.81
C LEU A 56 4.47 -2.19 -5.28
N SER A 57 4.56 -2.32 -3.98
CA SER A 57 4.78 -3.61 -3.32
C SER A 57 3.51 -4.45 -3.27
N ALA A 58 3.61 -5.71 -3.69
CA ALA A 58 2.57 -6.71 -3.52
C ALA A 58 2.38 -7.17 -2.07
N HIS A 59 3.33 -6.85 -1.21
CA HIS A 59 3.35 -7.24 0.20
C HIS A 59 3.40 -6.01 1.09
N MET A 60 2.77 -6.11 2.26
CA MET A 60 2.77 -5.03 3.25
C MET A 60 3.96 -5.17 4.19
N ASP A 61 4.63 -4.05 4.46
CA ASP A 61 5.64 -3.99 5.49
C ASP A 61 4.97 -3.70 6.85
N MET A 62 5.29 -4.52 7.82
CA MET A 62 4.82 -4.43 9.20
C MET A 62 6.00 -4.31 10.17
N GLY A 63 7.17 -3.86 9.67
CA GLY A 63 8.42 -3.81 10.40
C GLY A 63 9.34 -5.01 10.16
N GLN A 64 8.94 -5.96 9.28
CA GLN A 64 9.76 -7.12 8.92
C GLN A 64 10.70 -6.85 7.73
N GLY A 65 10.66 -5.65 7.12
CA GLY A 65 11.63 -5.20 6.13
C GLY A 65 11.38 -5.69 4.71
N CYS A 66 10.17 -6.14 4.36
CA CYS A 66 9.90 -6.60 2.98
C CYS A 66 9.97 -5.47 1.97
N TYR A 67 9.63 -4.22 2.33
CA TYR A 67 9.79 -3.06 1.46
C TYR A 67 11.25 -2.82 1.12
N HIS A 68 12.12 -2.92 2.11
CA HIS A 68 13.56 -2.77 1.91
C HIS A 68 14.10 -3.87 0.96
N GLY A 69 13.70 -5.12 1.19
CA GLY A 69 14.09 -6.22 0.33
C GLY A 69 13.62 -6.05 -1.12
N ILE A 70 12.37 -5.66 -1.34
CA ILE A 70 11.82 -5.42 -2.69
C ILE A 70 12.52 -4.23 -3.35
N ALA A 71 12.76 -3.14 -2.59
CA ALA A 71 13.51 -2.00 -3.09
C ALA A 71 14.92 -2.38 -3.54
N THR A 72 15.60 -3.26 -2.80
CA THR A 72 16.93 -3.77 -3.17
C THR A 72 16.88 -4.50 -4.52
N LEU A 73 15.89 -5.37 -4.75
CA LEU A 73 15.75 -6.06 -6.03
C LEU A 73 15.62 -5.07 -7.19
N VAL A 74 14.75 -4.08 -7.05
CA VAL A 74 14.51 -3.09 -8.11
C VAL A 74 15.72 -2.18 -8.30
N ALA A 75 16.38 -1.76 -7.23
CA ALA A 75 17.58 -0.93 -7.29
C ALA A 75 18.70 -1.62 -8.08
N GLU A 76 18.93 -2.90 -7.81
CA GLU A 76 19.95 -3.71 -8.50
C GLU A 76 19.64 -3.87 -10.00
N GLU A 77 18.39 -4.10 -10.37
CA GLU A 77 17.99 -4.26 -11.77
C GLU A 77 18.02 -2.95 -12.57
N LEU A 78 17.71 -1.83 -11.93
CA LEU A 78 17.67 -0.51 -12.56
C LEU A 78 18.98 0.28 -12.42
N GLU A 79 19.95 -0.22 -11.66
CA GLU A 79 21.15 0.54 -11.25
C GLU A 79 20.77 1.90 -10.65
N ALA A 80 19.65 1.95 -9.93
CA ALA A 80 19.09 3.17 -9.37
C ALA A 80 19.74 3.54 -8.04
N ASP A 81 19.96 4.85 -7.83
CA ASP A 81 20.40 5.35 -6.53
C ASP A 81 19.31 5.12 -5.47
N TRP A 82 19.73 4.70 -4.29
CA TRP A 82 18.82 4.41 -3.18
C TRP A 82 17.97 5.61 -2.77
N SER A 83 18.49 6.82 -2.93
CA SER A 83 17.80 8.06 -2.64
C SER A 83 16.62 8.37 -3.58
N GLN A 84 16.59 7.71 -4.74
CA GLN A 84 15.53 7.87 -5.75
C GLN A 84 14.34 6.94 -5.49
N LEU A 85 14.49 5.95 -4.62
CA LEU A 85 13.50 4.89 -4.42
C LEU A 85 12.43 5.28 -3.41
N VAL A 86 11.19 5.02 -3.74
CA VAL A 86 10.04 5.07 -2.83
C VAL A 86 9.26 3.78 -2.97
N VAL A 87 8.96 3.14 -1.84
CA VAL A 87 8.13 1.92 -1.84
C VAL A 87 6.77 2.22 -1.24
N GLU A 88 5.74 1.88 -1.96
CA GLU A 88 4.35 2.02 -1.54
C GLU A 88 3.64 0.67 -1.60
N GLY A 89 2.61 0.47 -0.79
CA GLY A 89 1.78 -0.72 -0.87
C GLY A 89 0.92 -0.71 -2.12
N GLY A 90 1.00 -1.72 -2.94
CA GLY A 90 0.11 -1.89 -4.08
C GLY A 90 -1.34 -2.05 -3.62
N ALA A 91 -2.26 -1.28 -4.21
CA ALA A 91 -3.65 -1.23 -3.77
C ALA A 91 -4.51 -2.31 -4.42
N GLY A 92 -5.16 -3.14 -3.58
CA GLY A 92 -6.39 -3.89 -3.84
C GLY A 92 -6.58 -4.61 -5.18
N ASN A 93 -5.53 -4.89 -5.95
CA ASN A 93 -5.62 -5.62 -7.20
C ASN A 93 -4.98 -7.01 -7.08
N PRO A 94 -5.75 -8.05 -6.74
CA PRO A 94 -5.18 -9.38 -6.55
C PRO A 94 -4.58 -9.98 -7.82
N LYS A 95 -5.00 -9.56 -9.00
CA LYS A 95 -4.40 -10.03 -10.26
C LYS A 95 -2.95 -9.59 -10.40
N LEU A 96 -2.61 -8.40 -9.90
CA LEU A 96 -1.24 -7.88 -9.90
C LEU A 96 -0.50 -8.26 -8.60
N TYR A 97 -1.13 -7.99 -7.45
CA TYR A 97 -0.46 -8.06 -6.16
C TYR A 97 -0.82 -9.29 -5.32
N GLY A 98 -1.55 -10.25 -5.89
CA GLY A 98 -1.87 -11.49 -5.19
C GLY A 98 -0.62 -12.27 -4.78
N ASN A 99 -0.67 -12.89 -3.59
CA ASN A 99 0.42 -13.72 -3.10
C ASN A 99 0.49 -15.03 -3.91
N LEU A 100 1.59 -15.25 -4.60
CA LEU A 100 1.75 -16.38 -5.51
C LEU A 100 1.73 -17.74 -4.78
N ILE A 101 2.23 -17.79 -3.54
CA ILE A 101 2.21 -19.01 -2.74
C ILE A 101 0.80 -19.33 -2.27
N ALA A 102 -0.04 -18.30 -2.06
CA ALA A 102 -1.46 -18.45 -1.72
C ALA A 102 -2.37 -18.51 -2.96
N GLY A 103 -1.83 -18.90 -4.13
CA GLY A 103 -2.57 -19.06 -5.37
C GLY A 103 -2.90 -17.76 -6.11
N GLY A 104 -2.34 -16.61 -5.71
CA GLY A 104 -2.49 -15.33 -6.42
C GLY A 104 -3.87 -14.65 -6.32
N GLN A 105 -4.80 -15.21 -5.55
CA GLN A 105 -6.20 -14.77 -5.52
C GLN A 105 -6.45 -13.60 -4.58
N PHE A 106 -5.57 -13.37 -3.62
CA PHE A 106 -5.69 -12.31 -2.64
C PHE A 106 -4.31 -11.82 -2.19
N GLN A 107 -4.24 -10.57 -1.76
CA GLN A 107 -3.04 -10.03 -1.15
C GLN A 107 -2.86 -10.57 0.25
N LEU A 108 -1.71 -11.14 0.51
CA LEU A 108 -1.32 -11.69 1.80
C LEU A 108 0.15 -11.44 2.04
N THR A 109 0.49 -11.03 3.25
CA THR A 109 1.88 -10.97 3.71
C THR A 109 2.02 -11.87 4.92
N GLY A 110 2.82 -12.93 4.80
CA GLY A 110 3.02 -13.91 5.84
C GLY A 110 3.71 -15.16 5.32
N GLY A 111 4.03 -16.10 6.22
CA GLY A 111 4.67 -17.37 5.87
C GLY A 111 6.02 -17.25 5.18
N SER A 112 6.78 -16.18 5.44
CA SER A 112 8.05 -15.87 4.79
C SER A 112 7.98 -15.83 3.25
N SER A 113 6.79 -15.55 2.71
CA SER A 113 6.55 -15.62 1.26
C SER A 113 6.91 -14.33 0.52
N ALA A 114 7.07 -13.20 1.21
CA ALA A 114 7.23 -11.91 0.57
C ALA A 114 8.41 -11.85 -0.41
N MET A 115 9.61 -12.17 0.02
CA MET A 115 10.79 -12.11 -0.84
C MET A 115 10.82 -13.25 -1.86
N PHE A 116 10.43 -14.44 -1.45
CA PHE A 116 10.38 -15.60 -2.35
C PHE A 116 9.43 -15.38 -3.54
N SER A 117 8.23 -14.85 -3.28
CA SER A 117 7.25 -14.57 -4.35
C SER A 117 7.55 -13.30 -5.14
N SER A 118 8.38 -12.41 -4.61
CA SER A 118 8.75 -11.14 -5.24
C SER A 118 10.00 -11.24 -6.11
N PHE A 119 10.88 -12.19 -5.85
CA PHE A 119 12.19 -12.26 -6.49
C PHE A 119 12.12 -12.18 -8.01
N ASP A 120 11.36 -13.05 -8.65
CA ASP A 120 11.18 -13.02 -10.11
C ASP A 120 10.21 -11.93 -10.59
N ARG A 121 9.24 -11.55 -9.75
CA ARG A 121 8.20 -10.57 -10.08
C ARG A 121 8.77 -9.18 -10.31
N TYR A 122 9.76 -8.79 -9.52
CA TYR A 122 10.36 -7.44 -9.57
C TYR A 122 11.67 -7.37 -10.38
N ARG A 123 12.12 -8.49 -10.95
CA ARG A 123 13.33 -8.58 -11.78
C ARG A 123 13.06 -8.82 -13.27
N LYS A 124 11.82 -8.91 -13.67
CA LYS A 124 11.35 -9.10 -15.07
C LYS A 124 10.63 -7.88 -15.58
#